data_019b2612e81a76c2b38050a0b60f5f08
#
_entry.id   019b2612e81a76c2b38050a0b60f5f08
#
_cell.length_a   1.000
_cell.length_b   1.000
_cell.length_c   1.000
_cell.angle_alpha   90.00
_cell.angle_beta   90.00
_cell.angle_gamma   90.00
#
_symmetry.space_group_name_H-M   'P 1'
#
loop_
_entity.id
_entity.type
_entity.pdbx_description
1 polymer ?
#
loop_
_entity_poly.entity_id
_entity_poly.type
_entity_poly.pdbx_seq_one_letter_code
_entity_poly.pdbx_strand_id
1 'polypeptide(L)'
;LIFKEDSAMQSNYLIVDRRILPDYYEKVVQARDMLREGRVKEVSEAVKLVGISRSTYYKYKDYIFAPSNETACKKAVFAFMLSHQQGVLSEVLNKFSELGANILTITQSLPIHGNANVVISVDMTNMTMAPDGIMDQLMSLRGVRSSKLIAIE
;
A
#
# COMPACT_ATOMS: atom_id res chain seq x y z
N LEU A 1 22.31 -1.04 29.85
CA LEU A 1 22.17 -1.15 28.39
C LEU A 1 20.94 -0.36 27.99
N ILE A 2 21.15 0.85 27.49
CA ILE A 2 20.05 1.66 27.01
C ILE A 2 19.78 1.15 25.58
N PHE A 3 18.68 0.41 25.40
CA PHE A 3 18.11 0.21 24.09
C PHE A 3 17.63 1.59 23.62
N LYS A 4 18.37 2.22 22.71
CA LYS A 4 17.79 3.24 21.86
C LYS A 4 16.66 2.55 21.12
N GLU A 5 15.44 2.92 21.44
CA GLU A 5 14.33 2.71 20.53
C GLU A 5 14.72 3.39 19.23
N ASP A 6 15.05 2.61 18.21
CA ASP A 6 15.07 3.09 16.85
C ASP A 6 13.69 3.70 16.66
N SER A 7 13.67 5.02 16.49
CA SER A 7 12.47 5.73 16.06
C SER A 7 12.12 5.14 14.71
N ALA A 8 11.21 4.16 14.72
CA ALA A 8 10.47 3.79 13.55
C ALA A 8 10.02 5.11 12.93
N MET A 9 10.38 5.38 11.68
CA MET A 9 9.85 6.51 10.92
C MET A 9 8.35 6.43 11.11
N GLN A 10 7.80 7.28 11.97
CA GLN A 10 6.36 7.40 12.14
C GLN A 10 5.85 7.88 10.80
N SER A 11 5.22 6.97 10.07
CA SER A 11 4.49 7.35 8.87
C SER A 11 3.48 8.41 9.28
N ASN A 12 3.55 9.58 8.68
CA ASN A 12 2.57 10.65 8.89
C ASN A 12 1.21 10.33 8.27
N TYR A 13 1.04 9.13 7.70
CA TYR A 13 -0.14 8.72 6.96
C TYR A 13 -0.82 7.54 7.63
N LEU A 14 -2.15 7.56 7.61
CA LEU A 14 -3.01 6.44 7.97
C LEU A 14 -3.77 5.99 6.72
N ILE A 15 -3.91 4.68 6.56
CA ILE A 15 -4.81 4.11 5.56
C ILE A 15 -6.16 3.91 6.24
N VAL A 16 -7.20 4.53 5.69
CA VAL A 16 -8.54 4.54 6.28
C VAL A 16 -9.56 4.06 5.24
N ASP A 17 -10.49 3.22 5.67
CA ASP A 17 -11.60 2.78 4.84
C ASP A 17 -12.51 3.98 4.48
N ARG A 18 -12.83 4.13 3.18
CA ARG A 18 -13.66 5.23 2.69
C ARG A 18 -15.02 5.33 3.37
N ARG A 19 -15.59 4.20 3.80
CA ARG A 19 -16.94 4.13 4.40
C ARG A 19 -17.05 4.88 5.73
N ILE A 20 -15.95 5.11 6.42
CA ILE A 20 -15.93 5.84 7.70
C ILE A 20 -15.50 7.30 7.54
N LEU A 21 -15.09 7.71 6.33
CA LEU A 21 -14.66 9.07 6.05
C LEU A 21 -15.87 9.96 5.69
N PRO A 22 -15.82 11.26 6.06
CA PRO A 22 -16.73 12.24 5.51
C PRO A 22 -16.63 12.32 3.98
N ASP A 23 -17.77 12.48 3.31
CA ASP A 23 -17.86 12.49 1.84
C ASP A 23 -17.08 13.64 1.17
N TYR A 24 -16.85 14.74 1.88
CA TYR A 24 -16.06 15.85 1.32
C TYR A 24 -14.60 15.51 1.07
N TYR A 25 -14.02 14.50 1.69
CA TYR A 25 -12.67 14.03 1.37
C TYR A 25 -12.60 13.46 -0.05
N GLU A 26 -13.57 12.66 -0.42
CA GLU A 26 -13.66 12.12 -1.78
C GLU A 26 -13.90 13.21 -2.82
N LYS A 27 -14.74 14.20 -2.47
CA LYS A 27 -15.01 15.38 -3.32
C LYS A 27 -13.77 16.25 -3.55
N VAL A 28 -12.90 16.38 -2.55
CA VAL A 28 -11.60 17.08 -2.71
C VAL A 28 -10.72 16.36 -3.73
N VAL A 29 -10.64 15.03 -3.66
CA VAL A 29 -9.88 14.24 -4.63
C VAL A 29 -10.46 14.39 -6.03
N GLN A 30 -11.78 14.28 -6.19
CA GLN A 30 -12.46 14.46 -7.48
C GLN A 30 -12.20 15.83 -8.10
N ALA A 31 -12.30 16.91 -7.31
CA ALA A 31 -12.02 18.26 -7.78
C ALA A 31 -10.56 18.40 -8.27
N ARG A 32 -9.62 17.85 -7.51
CA ARG A 32 -8.19 17.84 -7.90
C ARG A 32 -7.95 17.06 -9.18
N ASP A 33 -8.58 15.91 -9.33
CA ASP A 33 -8.43 15.08 -10.54
C ASP A 33 -9.02 15.77 -11.77
N MET A 34 -10.16 16.46 -11.66
CA MET A 34 -10.72 17.28 -12.74
C MET A 34 -9.76 18.37 -13.21
N LEU A 35 -9.07 19.03 -12.28
CA LEU A 35 -8.07 20.06 -12.60
C LEU A 35 -6.83 19.45 -13.27
N ARG A 36 -6.35 18.33 -12.75
CA ARG A 36 -5.18 17.63 -13.29
C ARG A 36 -5.43 17.07 -14.71
N GLU A 37 -6.62 16.55 -14.94
CA GLU A 37 -7.03 16.01 -16.26
C GLU A 37 -7.44 17.10 -17.24
N GLY A 38 -7.47 18.36 -16.83
CA GLY A 38 -7.85 19.48 -17.67
C GLY A 38 -9.35 19.56 -18.03
N ARG A 39 -10.21 18.83 -17.30
CA ARG A 39 -11.66 18.89 -17.47
C ARG A 39 -12.22 20.25 -17.07
N VAL A 40 -11.61 20.87 -16.10
CA VAL A 40 -11.88 22.23 -15.64
C VAL A 40 -10.55 22.98 -15.52
N LYS A 41 -10.59 24.30 -15.67
CA LYS A 41 -9.39 25.13 -15.62
C LYS A 41 -9.20 25.82 -14.28
N GLU A 42 -10.28 26.06 -13.55
CA GLU A 42 -10.26 26.83 -12.30
C GLU A 42 -10.78 26.01 -11.12
N VAL A 43 -10.17 26.25 -9.94
CA VAL A 43 -10.60 25.61 -8.68
C VAL A 43 -12.04 25.95 -8.35
N SER A 44 -12.47 27.19 -8.62
CA SER A 44 -13.85 27.64 -8.40
C SER A 44 -14.88 26.80 -9.13
N GLU A 45 -14.57 26.40 -10.36
CA GLU A 45 -15.42 25.55 -11.17
C GLU A 45 -15.41 24.09 -10.65
N ALA A 46 -14.23 23.55 -10.35
CA ALA A 46 -14.09 22.20 -9.85
C ALA A 46 -14.86 21.98 -8.55
N VAL A 47 -14.68 22.87 -7.57
CA VAL A 47 -15.35 22.75 -6.25
C VAL A 47 -16.86 22.90 -6.34
N LYS A 48 -17.34 23.75 -7.26
CA LYS A 48 -18.78 23.91 -7.51
C LYS A 48 -19.40 22.66 -8.09
N LEU A 49 -18.71 21.99 -9.02
CA LEU A 49 -19.18 20.75 -9.64
C LEU A 49 -19.29 19.59 -8.64
N VAL A 50 -18.34 19.48 -7.71
CA VAL A 50 -18.36 18.41 -6.70
C VAL A 50 -19.14 18.79 -5.43
N GLY A 51 -19.55 20.05 -5.28
CA GLY A 51 -20.40 20.50 -4.17
C GLY A 51 -19.65 20.72 -2.85
N ILE A 52 -18.43 21.28 -2.90
CA ILE A 52 -17.66 21.70 -1.72
C ILE A 52 -17.29 23.19 -1.81
N SER A 53 -16.87 23.77 -0.69
CA SER A 53 -16.34 25.13 -0.67
C SER A 53 -14.88 25.18 -1.12
N ARG A 54 -14.44 26.35 -1.60
CA ARG A 54 -13.01 26.58 -1.92
C ARG A 54 -12.12 26.40 -0.69
N SER A 55 -12.57 26.85 0.46
CA SER A 55 -11.84 26.70 1.72
C SER A 55 -11.66 25.24 2.12
N THR A 56 -12.67 24.39 1.95
CA THR A 56 -12.56 22.94 2.16
C THR A 56 -11.53 22.32 1.22
N TYR A 57 -11.58 22.69 -0.06
CA TYR A 57 -10.62 22.19 -1.05
C TYR A 57 -9.19 22.55 -0.66
N TYR A 58 -8.89 23.82 -0.40
CA TYR A 58 -7.54 24.28 -0.05
C TYR A 58 -7.05 23.72 1.29
N LYS A 59 -7.95 23.46 2.23
CA LYS A 59 -7.58 22.86 3.52
C LYS A 59 -7.05 21.43 3.38
N TYR A 60 -7.60 20.63 2.47
CA TYR A 60 -7.35 19.20 2.39
C TYR A 60 -6.61 18.75 1.13
N LYS A 61 -6.47 19.59 0.10
CA LYS A 61 -5.92 19.17 -1.20
C LYS A 61 -4.54 18.53 -1.16
N ASP A 62 -3.70 18.91 -0.21
CA ASP A 62 -2.33 18.44 -0.08
C ASP A 62 -2.17 17.29 0.94
N TYR A 63 -3.25 16.92 1.62
CA TYR A 63 -3.25 15.94 2.70
C TYR A 63 -4.06 14.68 2.40
N ILE A 64 -4.88 14.69 1.38
CA ILE A 64 -5.73 13.57 1.00
C ILE A 64 -5.29 13.04 -0.36
N PHE A 65 -4.95 11.76 -0.40
CA PHE A 65 -4.53 11.08 -1.61
C PHE A 65 -5.42 9.86 -1.82
N ALA A 66 -6.01 9.74 -3.01
CA ALA A 66 -6.61 8.50 -3.43
C ALA A 66 -5.60 7.71 -4.25
N PRO A 67 -5.54 6.39 -4.12
CA PRO A 67 -4.81 5.58 -5.07
C PRO A 67 -5.46 5.82 -6.45
N SER A 68 -4.77 6.52 -7.34
CA SER A 68 -5.24 6.70 -8.72
C SER A 68 -4.99 5.41 -9.48
N ASN A 69 -5.88 5.08 -10.41
CA ASN A 69 -5.68 3.95 -11.32
C ASN A 69 -4.44 4.11 -12.21
N GLU A 70 -3.86 5.32 -12.30
CA GLU A 70 -2.63 5.63 -13.05
C GLU A 70 -1.37 5.69 -12.17
N THR A 71 -1.54 5.85 -10.86
CA THR A 71 -0.52 5.63 -9.84
C THR A 71 -0.97 4.51 -8.92
N ALA A 72 -1.41 3.40 -9.50
CA ALA A 72 -1.48 2.15 -8.76
C ALA A 72 -0.13 1.99 -8.06
N CYS A 73 -0.16 1.79 -6.77
CA CYS A 73 1.02 1.48 -5.97
C CYS A 73 1.87 0.50 -6.75
N LYS A 74 2.93 1.00 -7.40
CA LYS A 74 3.72 0.18 -8.29
C LYS A 74 4.66 -0.72 -7.53
N LYS A 75 4.99 -0.35 -6.29
CA LYS A 75 5.91 -1.10 -5.45
C LYS A 75 5.32 -1.31 -4.07
N ALA A 76 5.48 -2.50 -3.55
CA ALA A 76 5.10 -2.83 -2.19
C ALA A 76 6.20 -3.62 -1.49
N VAL A 77 6.30 -3.46 -0.19
CA VAL A 77 7.25 -4.18 0.67
C VAL A 77 6.46 -5.00 1.68
N PHE A 78 6.68 -6.30 1.64
CA PHE A 78 6.05 -7.25 2.56
C PHE A 78 7.08 -7.85 3.50
N ALA A 79 6.73 -7.99 4.77
CA ALA A 79 7.51 -8.76 5.73
C ALA A 79 6.76 -10.04 6.10
N PHE A 80 7.50 -11.14 6.13
CA PHE A 80 6.98 -12.45 6.48
C PHE A 80 7.78 -13.06 7.61
N MET A 81 7.10 -13.83 8.44
CA MET A 81 7.73 -14.85 9.26
C MET A 81 7.38 -16.20 8.66
N LEU A 82 8.39 -16.89 8.16
CA LEU A 82 8.26 -18.18 7.49
C LEU A 82 8.85 -19.29 8.34
N SER A 83 8.20 -20.45 8.34
CA SER A 83 8.79 -21.68 8.87
C SER A 83 10.04 -22.03 8.05
N HIS A 84 11.15 -22.32 8.74
CA HIS A 84 12.40 -22.73 8.09
C HIS A 84 12.32 -24.19 7.64
N GLN A 85 11.58 -24.42 6.57
CA GLN A 85 11.42 -25.72 5.93
C GLN A 85 11.68 -25.58 4.43
N GLN A 86 12.19 -26.65 3.84
CA GLN A 86 12.45 -26.70 2.41
C GLN A 86 11.18 -26.39 1.62
N GLY A 87 11.28 -25.47 0.65
CA GLY A 87 10.21 -25.13 -0.27
C GLY A 87 9.30 -23.97 0.18
N VAL A 88 9.25 -23.61 1.47
CA VAL A 88 8.33 -22.57 1.96
C VAL A 88 8.58 -21.22 1.29
N LEU A 89 9.81 -20.75 1.24
CA LEU A 89 10.14 -19.50 0.54
C LEU A 89 9.83 -19.60 -0.95
N SER A 90 10.12 -20.72 -1.58
CA SER A 90 9.83 -20.94 -3.01
C SER A 90 8.33 -20.85 -3.30
N GLU A 91 7.48 -21.39 -2.44
CA GLU A 91 6.02 -21.28 -2.59
C GLU A 91 5.54 -19.83 -2.49
N VAL A 92 6.10 -19.05 -1.57
CA VAL A 92 5.79 -17.60 -1.44
C VAL A 92 6.20 -16.86 -2.71
N LEU A 93 7.41 -17.09 -3.23
CA LEU A 93 7.90 -16.44 -4.45
C LEU A 93 7.08 -16.85 -5.69
N ASN A 94 6.73 -18.12 -5.81
CA ASN A 94 5.88 -18.60 -6.89
C ASN A 94 4.48 -17.96 -6.84
N LYS A 95 3.94 -17.80 -5.63
CA LYS A 95 2.64 -17.15 -5.46
C LYS A 95 2.64 -15.70 -5.92
N PHE A 96 3.67 -14.94 -5.58
CA PHE A 96 3.84 -13.58 -6.13
C PHE A 96 3.87 -13.58 -7.66
N SER A 97 4.60 -14.51 -8.25
CA SER A 97 4.70 -14.64 -9.70
C SER A 97 3.34 -14.98 -10.33
N GLU A 98 2.59 -15.93 -9.75
CA GLU A 98 1.23 -16.30 -10.20
C GLU A 98 0.27 -15.10 -10.15
N LEU A 99 0.42 -14.22 -9.16
CA LEU A 99 -0.38 -13.00 -9.01
C LEU A 99 0.06 -11.86 -9.92
N GLY A 100 1.10 -12.04 -10.72
CA GLY A 100 1.60 -11.04 -11.66
C GLY A 100 2.56 -10.02 -11.04
N ALA A 101 3.05 -10.26 -9.82
CA ALA A 101 4.06 -9.42 -9.21
C ALA A 101 5.46 -9.76 -9.73
N ASN A 102 6.27 -8.73 -9.93
CA ASN A 102 7.69 -8.90 -10.20
C ASN A 102 8.50 -8.64 -8.93
N ILE A 103 9.30 -9.62 -8.51
CA ILE A 103 10.12 -9.52 -7.30
C ILE A 103 11.33 -8.64 -7.57
N LEU A 104 11.50 -7.60 -6.76
CA LEU A 104 12.61 -6.65 -6.86
C LEU A 104 13.75 -7.01 -5.91
N THR A 105 13.44 -7.26 -4.65
CA THR A 105 14.43 -7.63 -3.63
C THR A 105 13.89 -8.68 -2.68
N ILE A 106 14.79 -9.51 -2.17
CA ILE A 106 14.51 -10.49 -1.12
C ILE A 106 15.61 -10.37 -0.08
N THR A 107 15.23 -10.19 1.17
CA THR A 107 16.17 -10.21 2.30
C THR A 107 15.67 -11.22 3.33
N GLN A 108 16.49 -12.20 3.65
CA GLN A 108 16.18 -13.23 4.63
C GLN A 108 17.18 -13.16 5.78
N SER A 109 16.69 -13.16 7.02
CA SER A 109 17.52 -13.31 8.21
C SER A 109 17.90 -14.77 8.43
N LEU A 110 18.96 -14.99 9.22
CA LEU A 110 19.28 -16.34 9.70
C LEU A 110 18.09 -16.92 10.49
N PRO A 111 17.73 -18.19 10.28
CA PRO A 111 16.66 -18.81 11.01
C PRO A 111 16.95 -18.88 12.51
N ILE A 112 15.95 -18.51 13.31
CA ILE A 112 16.00 -18.61 14.78
C ILE A 112 14.76 -19.39 15.22
N HIS A 113 14.97 -20.42 16.06
CA HIS A 113 13.89 -21.30 16.55
C HIS A 113 12.99 -21.85 15.44
N GLY A 114 13.57 -22.21 14.29
CA GLY A 114 12.85 -22.81 13.17
C GLY A 114 12.02 -21.83 12.34
N ASN A 115 12.18 -20.52 12.55
CA ASN A 115 11.53 -19.47 11.77
C ASN A 115 12.55 -18.51 11.19
N ALA A 116 12.26 -17.97 10.01
CA ALA A 116 13.05 -16.94 9.34
C ALA A 116 12.19 -15.71 9.03
N ASN A 117 12.75 -14.53 9.25
CA ASN A 117 12.15 -13.29 8.78
C ASN A 117 12.58 -13.04 7.35
N VAL A 118 11.62 -12.77 6.49
CA VAL A 118 11.84 -12.49 5.07
C VAL A 118 11.16 -11.19 4.70
N VAL A 119 11.88 -10.29 4.06
CA VAL A 119 11.35 -9.03 3.51
C VAL A 119 11.44 -9.12 2.00
N ILE A 120 10.33 -8.90 1.32
CA ILE A 120 10.21 -9.00 -0.13
C ILE A 120 9.65 -7.68 -0.66
N SER A 121 10.38 -7.05 -1.57
CA SER A 121 9.90 -5.90 -2.34
C SER A 121 9.44 -6.38 -3.72
N VAL A 122 8.28 -5.94 -4.13
CA VAL A 122 7.67 -6.35 -5.41
C VAL A 122 7.21 -5.14 -6.22
N ASP A 123 7.32 -5.26 -7.54
CA ASP A 123 6.64 -4.38 -8.48
C ASP A 123 5.25 -4.97 -8.80
N MET A 124 4.23 -4.19 -8.55
CA MET A 124 2.83 -4.57 -8.68
C MET A 124 2.15 -3.96 -9.93
N THR A 125 2.92 -3.40 -10.86
CA THR A 125 2.39 -2.69 -12.04
C THR A 125 1.40 -3.54 -12.84
N ASN A 126 1.65 -4.83 -12.95
CA ASN A 126 0.82 -5.77 -13.72
C ASN A 126 -0.17 -6.58 -12.87
N MET A 127 -0.30 -6.23 -11.59
CA MET A 127 -1.23 -6.93 -10.72
C MET A 127 -2.64 -6.38 -10.84
N THR A 128 -3.60 -7.27 -10.78
CA THR A 128 -5.04 -6.93 -10.79
C THR A 128 -5.65 -6.94 -9.39
N MET A 129 -4.89 -7.41 -8.40
CA MET A 129 -5.36 -7.59 -7.02
C MET A 129 -4.79 -6.51 -6.09
N ALA A 130 -5.62 -6.04 -5.16
CA ALA A 130 -5.18 -5.13 -4.10
C ALA A 130 -4.21 -5.81 -3.11
N PRO A 131 -3.29 -5.06 -2.44
CA PRO A 131 -2.33 -5.61 -1.50
C PRO A 131 -2.93 -6.48 -0.39
N ASP A 132 -4.10 -6.11 0.14
CA ASP A 132 -4.79 -6.88 1.18
C ASP A 132 -5.19 -8.28 0.69
N GLY A 133 -5.71 -8.38 -0.52
CA GLY A 133 -6.05 -9.67 -1.13
C GLY A 133 -4.82 -10.56 -1.37
N ILE A 134 -3.67 -9.95 -1.66
CA ILE A 134 -2.39 -10.66 -1.78
C ILE A 134 -1.99 -11.25 -0.44
N MET A 135 -2.07 -10.46 0.63
CA MET A 135 -1.73 -10.92 1.98
C MET A 135 -2.57 -12.10 2.41
N ASP A 136 -3.87 -12.09 2.16
CA ASP A 136 -4.77 -13.20 2.48
C ASP A 136 -4.37 -14.49 1.74
N GLN A 137 -4.02 -14.39 0.46
CA GLN A 137 -3.56 -15.54 -0.32
C GLN A 137 -2.20 -16.06 0.17
N LEU A 138 -1.28 -15.19 0.54
CA LEU A 138 0.02 -15.60 1.06
C LEU A 138 -0.08 -16.24 2.44
N MET A 139 -0.97 -15.74 3.30
CA MET A 139 -1.24 -16.34 4.60
C MET A 139 -1.85 -17.75 4.51
N SER A 140 -2.51 -18.07 3.40
CA SER A 140 -3.05 -19.41 3.18
C SER A 140 -1.98 -20.46 2.84
N LEU A 141 -0.77 -20.05 2.50
CA LEU A 141 0.33 -20.94 2.16
C LEU A 141 0.86 -21.67 3.41
N ARG A 142 1.20 -22.93 3.23
CA ARG A 142 1.81 -23.73 4.30
C ARG A 142 3.17 -23.15 4.69
N GLY A 143 3.39 -22.95 5.98
CA GLY A 143 4.66 -22.45 6.51
C GLY A 143 4.75 -20.92 6.62
N VAL A 144 3.78 -20.15 6.12
CA VAL A 144 3.67 -18.73 6.37
C VAL A 144 3.03 -18.51 7.75
N ARG A 145 3.82 -18.01 8.71
CA ARG A 145 3.38 -17.78 10.09
C ARG A 145 2.72 -16.42 10.26
N SER A 146 3.28 -15.40 9.61
CA SER A 146 2.72 -14.06 9.57
C SER A 146 3.12 -13.35 8.28
N SER A 147 2.30 -12.42 7.86
CA SER A 147 2.60 -11.49 6.78
C SER A 147 2.17 -10.08 7.18
N LYS A 148 2.94 -9.10 6.76
CA LYS A 148 2.68 -7.68 7.02
C LYS A 148 3.08 -6.85 5.81
N LEU A 149 2.20 -5.95 5.39
CA LEU A 149 2.54 -4.90 4.44
C LEU A 149 3.28 -3.78 5.18
N ILE A 150 4.53 -3.50 4.77
CA ILE A 150 5.37 -2.49 5.43
C ILE A 150 5.26 -1.15 4.72
N ALA A 151 5.30 -1.15 3.40
CA ALA A 151 5.30 0.07 2.60
C ALA A 151 4.62 -0.16 1.25
N ILE A 152 4.07 0.91 0.70
CA ILE A 152 3.49 0.99 -0.64
C ILE A 152 3.95 2.32 -1.26
N GLU A 153 4.49 2.28 -2.50
CA GLU A 153 4.91 3.44 -3.29
C GLU A 153 4.33 3.42 -4.69
#